data_2423b18b13d6926ff664b9dd7f6230f8
#
_entry.id   2423b18b13d6926ff664b9dd7f6230f8
#
_cell.length_a   1.000
_cell.length_b   1.000
_cell.length_c   1.000
_cell.angle_alpha   90.00
_cell.angle_beta   90.00
_cell.angle_gamma   90.00
#
_symmetry.space_group_name_H-M   'P 1'
#
loop_
_entity.id
_entity.type
_entity.pdbx_description
1 polymer ?
#
loop_
_entity_poly.entity_id
_entity_poly.type
_entity_poly.pdbx_seq_one_letter_code
_entity_poly.pdbx_strand_id
1 'polypeptide(L)'
;MLAVLSALTRDPVLRSTVSCILTAQMGSNIDAYMLSTSVKENFPNLNPTTIAGFGRHIASSWTQSGHLKGRTHKIRVQAQAHPSSCAYALFLGYLCGERGEGLFHTPWAQILDTPVYTLHNLAKAASQYGWLEYRQSGSITDISFRYLLREKGESLV
;
A
#
# COMPACT_ATOMS: atom_id res chain seq x y z
N MET A 1 -2.67 2.55 -7.47
CA MET A 1 -1.85 1.89 -6.42
C MET A 1 -0.68 2.77 -5.94
N LEU A 2 0.27 3.20 -6.76
CA LEU A 2 1.41 4.04 -6.32
C LEU A 2 0.99 5.28 -5.55
N ALA A 3 -0.04 5.99 -6.02
CA ALA A 3 -0.52 7.21 -5.37
C ALA A 3 -1.03 6.97 -3.94
N VAL A 4 -1.74 5.87 -3.70
CA VAL A 4 -2.22 5.56 -2.35
C VAL A 4 -1.07 5.17 -1.42
N LEU A 5 -0.08 4.39 -1.89
CA LEU A 5 1.12 4.09 -1.11
C LEU A 5 1.85 5.37 -0.69
N SER A 6 2.06 6.29 -1.64
CA SER A 6 2.67 7.60 -1.35
C SER A 6 1.82 8.45 -0.40
N ALA A 7 0.50 8.45 -0.55
CA ALA A 7 -0.40 9.17 0.35
C ALA A 7 -0.32 8.61 1.78
N LEU A 8 -0.32 7.30 1.95
CA LEU A 8 -0.24 6.62 3.25
C LEU A 8 1.05 6.94 4.02
N THR A 9 2.14 7.31 3.35
CA THR A 9 3.37 7.73 4.06
C THR A 9 3.20 9.07 4.79
N ARG A 10 2.30 9.94 4.33
CA ARG A 10 2.15 11.33 4.79
C ARG A 10 0.81 11.60 5.48
N ASP A 11 -0.22 10.81 5.19
CA ASP A 11 -1.57 11.03 5.68
C ASP A 11 -1.95 9.99 6.75
N PRO A 12 -1.86 10.34 8.04
CA PRO A 12 -2.20 9.43 9.14
C PRO A 12 -3.71 9.14 9.19
N VAL A 13 -4.56 10.05 8.69
CA VAL A 13 -6.02 9.86 8.66
C VAL A 13 -6.39 8.79 7.62
N LEU A 14 -5.82 8.87 6.43
CA LEU A 14 -5.98 7.81 5.42
C LEU A 14 -5.44 6.47 5.95
N ARG A 15 -4.29 6.50 6.61
CA ARG A 15 -3.64 5.30 7.17
C ARG A 15 -4.51 4.60 8.22
N SER A 16 -5.25 5.34 9.04
CA SER A 16 -6.14 4.76 10.04
C SER A 16 -7.27 3.90 9.47
N THR A 17 -7.57 4.03 8.17
CA THR A 17 -8.61 3.27 7.49
C THR A 17 -8.10 2.01 6.77
N VAL A 18 -6.79 1.76 6.76
CA VAL A 18 -6.20 0.59 6.06
C VAL A 18 -6.82 -0.72 6.57
N SER A 19 -6.92 -0.90 7.88
CA SER A 19 -7.50 -2.11 8.46
C SER A 19 -8.96 -2.30 8.01
N CYS A 20 -9.77 -1.24 8.04
CA CYS A 20 -11.16 -1.28 7.60
C CYS A 20 -11.29 -1.79 6.16
N ILE A 21 -10.41 -1.37 5.26
CA ILE A 21 -10.40 -1.79 3.86
C ILE A 21 -9.91 -3.24 3.71
N LEU A 22 -8.75 -3.57 4.28
CA LEU A 22 -8.08 -4.85 4.04
C LEU A 22 -8.79 -6.04 4.72
N THR A 23 -9.47 -5.81 5.84
CA THR A 23 -10.24 -6.87 6.53
C THR A 23 -11.65 -7.04 6.01
N ALA A 24 -12.16 -6.07 5.22
CA ALA A 24 -13.50 -6.16 4.66
C ALA A 24 -13.62 -7.29 3.65
N GLN A 25 -14.72 -8.03 3.73
CA GLN A 25 -15.01 -9.11 2.79
C GLN A 25 -15.17 -8.60 1.37
N MET A 26 -14.61 -9.31 0.39
CA MET A 26 -14.81 -8.99 -1.03
C MET A 26 -16.30 -9.00 -1.38
N GLY A 27 -16.74 -7.96 -2.10
CA GLY A 27 -18.14 -7.75 -2.45
C GLY A 27 -18.98 -7.03 -1.39
N SER A 28 -18.44 -6.80 -0.18
CA SER A 28 -19.17 -6.04 0.86
C SER A 28 -19.24 -4.55 0.54
N ASN A 29 -20.30 -3.91 1.01
CA ASN A 29 -20.45 -2.46 0.91
C ASN A 29 -19.57 -1.75 1.94
N ILE A 30 -18.83 -0.75 1.50
CA ILE A 30 -17.99 0.12 2.35
C ILE A 30 -18.52 1.54 2.19
N ASP A 31 -19.25 2.03 3.17
CA ASP A 31 -19.77 3.38 3.15
C ASP A 31 -18.85 4.41 3.83
N ALA A 32 -19.12 5.68 3.60
CA ALA A 32 -18.33 6.76 4.19
C ALA A 32 -18.47 6.80 5.73
N TYR A 33 -19.55 6.28 6.28
CA TYR A 33 -19.76 6.21 7.73
C TYR A 33 -18.80 5.21 8.38
N MET A 34 -18.61 4.02 7.79
CA MET A 34 -17.64 3.03 8.27
C MET A 34 -16.22 3.60 8.33
N LEU A 35 -15.82 4.31 7.25
CA LEU A 35 -14.50 4.96 7.19
C LEU A 35 -14.38 6.10 8.21
N SER A 36 -15.42 6.90 8.37
CA SER A 36 -15.48 7.95 9.39
C SER A 36 -15.39 7.39 10.81
N THR A 37 -16.00 6.24 11.08
CA THR A 37 -15.90 5.55 12.37
C THR A 37 -14.47 5.12 12.66
N SER A 38 -13.80 4.52 11.68
CA SER A 38 -12.38 4.15 11.80
C SER A 38 -11.48 5.36 12.08
N VAL A 39 -11.75 6.50 11.43
CA VAL A 39 -11.04 7.76 11.73
C VAL A 39 -11.32 8.22 13.16
N LYS A 40 -12.57 8.21 13.59
CA LYS A 40 -12.96 8.65 14.95
C LYS A 40 -12.30 7.82 16.05
N GLU A 41 -12.19 6.51 15.86
CA GLU A 41 -11.52 5.61 16.80
C GLU A 41 -10.03 5.95 16.98
N ASN A 42 -9.35 6.35 15.91
CA ASN A 42 -7.94 6.71 15.94
C ASN A 42 -7.68 8.18 16.30
N PHE A 43 -8.66 9.06 16.06
CA PHE A 43 -8.57 10.51 16.29
C PHE A 43 -9.81 11.03 17.04
N PRO A 44 -10.03 10.65 18.30
CA PRO A 44 -11.26 10.96 19.03
C PRO A 44 -11.49 12.45 19.29
N ASN A 45 -10.44 13.26 19.22
CA ASN A 45 -10.49 14.70 19.46
C ASN A 45 -10.85 15.55 18.23
N LEU A 46 -11.01 14.91 17.05
CA LEU A 46 -11.41 15.63 15.85
C LEU A 46 -12.89 16.02 15.88
N ASN A 47 -13.20 17.18 15.30
CA ASN A 47 -14.57 17.66 15.14
C ASN A 47 -15.40 16.68 14.30
N PRO A 48 -16.66 16.31 14.71
CA PRO A 48 -17.52 15.39 13.99
C PRO A 48 -17.78 15.78 12.53
N THR A 49 -17.92 17.06 12.23
CA THR A 49 -18.12 17.56 10.86
C THR A 49 -16.89 17.30 9.99
N THR A 50 -15.71 17.49 10.56
CA THR A 50 -14.42 17.19 9.89
C THR A 50 -14.28 15.69 9.60
N ILE A 51 -14.62 14.85 10.58
CA ILE A 51 -14.59 13.37 10.43
C ILE A 51 -15.53 12.92 9.31
N ALA A 52 -16.75 13.44 9.26
CA ALA A 52 -17.72 13.12 8.20
C ALA A 52 -17.22 13.53 6.81
N GLY A 53 -16.53 14.67 6.71
CA GLY A 53 -15.86 15.12 5.48
C GLY A 53 -14.76 14.15 5.03
N PHE A 54 -13.94 13.68 5.95
CA PHE A 54 -12.87 12.72 5.66
C PHE A 54 -13.40 11.41 5.07
N GLY A 55 -14.51 10.87 5.55
CA GLY A 55 -15.08 9.62 5.06
C GLY A 55 -15.28 9.60 3.55
N ARG A 56 -15.76 10.70 2.98
CA ARG A 56 -15.98 10.82 1.51
C ARG A 56 -14.68 10.91 0.73
N HIS A 57 -13.72 11.70 1.21
CA HIS A 57 -12.41 11.84 0.56
C HIS A 57 -11.60 10.54 0.62
N ILE A 58 -11.63 9.86 1.75
CA ILE A 58 -10.96 8.57 1.96
C ILE A 58 -11.59 7.51 1.03
N ALA A 59 -12.92 7.44 0.95
CA ALA A 59 -13.61 6.53 0.03
C ALA A 59 -13.20 6.77 -1.43
N SER A 60 -13.01 8.01 -1.83
CA SER A 60 -12.48 8.37 -3.16
C SER A 60 -11.05 7.87 -3.36
N SER A 61 -10.17 8.06 -2.39
CA SER A 61 -8.77 7.59 -2.45
C SER A 61 -8.68 6.07 -2.61
N TRP A 62 -9.47 5.31 -1.82
CA TRP A 62 -9.52 3.85 -1.94
C TRP A 62 -10.18 3.36 -3.23
N THR A 63 -11.08 4.16 -3.82
CA THR A 63 -11.63 3.87 -5.15
C THR A 63 -10.56 4.07 -6.23
N GLN A 64 -9.82 5.16 -6.17
CA GLN A 64 -8.75 5.45 -7.14
C GLN A 64 -7.59 4.44 -7.05
N SER A 65 -7.34 3.88 -5.87
CA SER A 65 -6.33 2.84 -5.69
C SER A 65 -6.76 1.46 -6.20
N GLY A 66 -8.04 1.27 -6.48
CA GLY A 66 -8.61 0.02 -6.96
C GLY A 66 -9.11 -0.94 -5.87
N HIS A 67 -9.08 -0.55 -4.59
CA HIS A 67 -9.60 -1.37 -3.49
C HIS A 67 -11.11 -1.28 -3.35
N LEU A 68 -11.71 -0.19 -3.84
CA LEU A 68 -13.15 0.00 -3.89
C LEU A 68 -13.61 0.27 -5.32
N LYS A 69 -14.83 -0.15 -5.64
CA LYS A 69 -15.48 0.12 -6.92
C LYS A 69 -16.88 0.71 -6.70
N GLY A 70 -17.28 1.59 -7.57
CA GLY A 70 -18.60 2.22 -7.54
C GLY A 70 -18.54 3.73 -7.31
N ARG A 71 -19.63 4.43 -7.66
CA ARG A 71 -19.72 5.89 -7.51
C ARG A 71 -20.38 6.26 -6.18
N THR A 72 -21.63 5.89 -6.00
CA THR A 72 -22.42 6.18 -4.79
C THR A 72 -22.29 5.05 -3.76
N HIS A 73 -22.45 3.81 -4.21
CA HIS A 73 -22.24 2.62 -3.39
C HIS A 73 -20.84 2.06 -3.67
N LYS A 74 -19.99 2.07 -2.67
CA LYS A 74 -18.63 1.56 -2.76
C LYS A 74 -18.61 0.10 -2.35
N ILE A 75 -18.11 -0.75 -3.23
CA ILE A 75 -18.00 -2.19 -2.99
C ILE A 75 -16.52 -2.55 -2.89
N ARG A 76 -16.17 -3.36 -1.90
CA ARG A 76 -14.82 -3.90 -1.73
C ARG A 76 -14.48 -4.83 -2.89
N VAL A 77 -13.44 -4.53 -3.63
CA VAL A 77 -12.89 -5.35 -4.70
C VAL A 77 -11.40 -5.53 -4.48
N GLN A 78 -10.84 -6.60 -5.05
CA GLN A 78 -9.41 -6.83 -4.98
C GLN A 78 -8.67 -5.81 -5.84
N ALA A 79 -7.72 -5.10 -5.23
CA ALA A 79 -6.88 -4.17 -5.95
C ALA A 79 -5.88 -4.92 -6.85
N GLN A 80 -5.48 -4.29 -7.94
CA GLN A 80 -4.49 -4.84 -8.84
C GLN A 80 -3.11 -4.26 -8.56
N ALA A 81 -2.18 -5.11 -8.13
CA ALA A 81 -0.79 -4.75 -7.98
C ALA A 81 -0.03 -4.89 -9.31
N HIS A 82 0.97 -4.03 -9.49
CA HIS A 82 1.85 -4.03 -10.64
C HIS A 82 3.32 -4.07 -10.17
N PRO A 83 4.30 -4.44 -11.02
CA PRO A 83 5.71 -4.47 -10.64
C PRO A 83 6.19 -3.16 -10.02
N SER A 84 5.76 -2.00 -10.53
CA SER A 84 6.12 -0.68 -9.99
C SER A 84 5.58 -0.44 -8.58
N SER A 85 4.32 -0.80 -8.32
CA SER A 85 3.74 -0.66 -6.98
C SER A 85 4.34 -1.66 -6.00
N CYS A 86 4.67 -2.87 -6.47
CA CYS A 86 5.38 -3.86 -5.67
C CYS A 86 6.76 -3.34 -5.25
N ALA A 87 7.56 -2.86 -6.21
CA ALA A 87 8.89 -2.31 -5.92
C ALA A 87 8.80 -1.17 -4.90
N TYR A 88 7.84 -0.27 -5.03
CA TYR A 88 7.68 0.85 -4.12
C TYR A 88 7.23 0.42 -2.71
N ALA A 89 6.29 -0.53 -2.60
CA ALA A 89 5.87 -1.05 -1.30
C ALA A 89 7.01 -1.78 -0.56
N LEU A 90 7.79 -2.60 -1.27
CA LEU A 90 8.97 -3.26 -0.72
C LEU A 90 10.05 -2.24 -0.31
N PHE A 91 10.24 -1.18 -1.09
CA PHE A 91 11.16 -0.10 -0.74
C PHE A 91 10.73 0.64 0.53
N LEU A 92 9.44 0.93 0.71
CA LEU A 92 8.92 1.50 1.95
C LEU A 92 9.18 0.58 3.16
N GLY A 93 8.97 -0.72 3.01
CA GLY A 93 9.31 -1.71 4.04
C GLY A 93 10.80 -1.71 4.36
N TYR A 94 11.65 -1.61 3.34
CA TYR A 94 13.11 -1.52 3.50
C TYR A 94 13.53 -0.26 4.28
N LEU A 95 12.91 0.89 4.00
CA LEU A 95 13.16 2.14 4.74
C LEU A 95 12.70 2.04 6.20
N CYS A 96 11.68 1.22 6.49
CA CYS A 96 11.23 0.92 7.85
C CYS A 96 12.12 -0.09 8.60
N GLY A 97 13.18 -0.62 7.95
CA GLY A 97 14.14 -1.53 8.58
C GLY A 97 13.99 -3.00 8.24
N GLU A 98 12.96 -3.39 7.49
CA GLU A 98 12.75 -4.78 7.07
C GLU A 98 13.73 -5.21 5.98
N ARG A 99 13.99 -6.52 5.91
CA ARG A 99 14.93 -7.12 4.95
C ARG A 99 14.44 -8.48 4.47
N GLY A 100 14.91 -8.86 3.29
CA GLY A 100 14.67 -10.20 2.72
C GLY A 100 13.20 -10.55 2.62
N GLU A 101 12.86 -11.75 3.08
CA GLU A 101 11.46 -12.26 3.07
C GLU A 101 10.51 -11.40 3.91
N GLY A 102 10.97 -10.77 4.99
CA GLY A 102 10.17 -9.88 5.83
C GLY A 102 9.52 -8.72 5.07
N LEU A 103 10.14 -8.27 3.97
CA LEU A 103 9.61 -7.20 3.12
C LEU A 103 8.22 -7.52 2.55
N PHE A 104 7.93 -8.80 2.27
CA PHE A 104 6.64 -9.24 1.71
C PHE A 104 5.52 -9.33 2.75
N HIS A 105 5.85 -9.22 4.02
CA HIS A 105 4.91 -9.30 5.16
C HIS A 105 4.68 -7.94 5.84
N THR A 106 5.27 -6.87 5.32
CA THR A 106 5.09 -5.52 5.86
C THR A 106 3.66 -5.00 5.64
N PRO A 107 3.18 -4.05 6.45
CA PRO A 107 1.93 -3.35 6.18
C PRO A 107 1.88 -2.72 4.78
N TRP A 108 3.01 -2.25 4.25
CA TRP A 108 3.12 -1.72 2.89
C TRP A 108 2.84 -2.76 1.82
N ALA A 109 3.37 -3.98 1.98
CA ALA A 109 3.10 -5.10 1.09
C ALA A 109 1.64 -5.55 1.15
N GLN A 110 1.02 -5.52 2.33
CA GLN A 110 -0.40 -5.88 2.51
C GLN A 110 -1.35 -4.96 1.74
N ILE A 111 -0.99 -3.67 1.57
CA ILE A 111 -1.77 -2.71 0.79
C ILE A 111 -1.86 -3.11 -0.68
N LEU A 112 -0.94 -3.90 -1.18
CA LEU A 112 -0.99 -4.42 -2.55
C LEU A 112 -2.13 -5.42 -2.77
N ASP A 113 -2.78 -5.89 -1.70
CA ASP A 113 -3.98 -6.72 -1.73
C ASP A 113 -3.80 -8.02 -2.56
N THR A 114 -2.62 -8.59 -2.48
CA THR A 114 -2.16 -9.65 -3.38
C THR A 114 -1.42 -10.72 -2.57
N PRO A 115 -1.62 -12.02 -2.86
CA PRO A 115 -0.89 -13.10 -2.18
C PRO A 115 0.63 -12.98 -2.32
N VAL A 116 1.36 -13.39 -1.27
CA VAL A 116 2.82 -13.27 -1.21
C VAL A 116 3.52 -13.92 -2.41
N TYR A 117 3.07 -15.09 -2.88
CA TYR A 117 3.66 -15.74 -4.04
C TYR A 117 3.57 -14.90 -5.32
N THR A 118 2.47 -14.15 -5.47
CA THR A 118 2.29 -13.22 -6.60
C THR A 118 3.19 -12.00 -6.42
N LEU A 119 3.39 -11.52 -5.19
CA LEU A 119 4.31 -10.43 -4.89
C LEU A 119 5.75 -10.80 -5.27
N HIS A 120 6.18 -12.04 -5.03
CA HIS A 120 7.49 -12.52 -5.51
C HIS A 120 7.63 -12.44 -7.03
N ASN A 121 6.58 -12.82 -7.77
CA ASN A 121 6.58 -12.72 -9.23
C ASN A 121 6.64 -11.25 -9.70
N LEU A 122 5.90 -10.36 -9.04
CA LEU A 122 5.95 -8.92 -9.31
C LEU A 122 7.32 -8.31 -8.98
N ALA A 123 7.96 -8.75 -7.89
CA ALA A 123 9.31 -8.33 -7.52
C ALA A 123 10.35 -8.80 -8.55
N LYS A 124 10.24 -10.04 -9.05
CA LYS A 124 11.09 -10.54 -10.16
C LYS A 124 10.91 -9.68 -11.42
N ALA A 125 9.67 -9.35 -11.78
CA ALA A 125 9.40 -8.45 -12.90
C ALA A 125 9.96 -7.05 -12.66
N ALA A 126 9.81 -6.49 -11.46
CA ALA A 126 10.38 -5.20 -11.07
C ALA A 126 11.91 -5.18 -11.17
N SER A 127 12.57 -6.30 -10.85
CA SER A 127 14.01 -6.47 -11.01
C SER A 127 14.47 -6.40 -12.46
N GLN A 128 13.65 -6.93 -13.39
CA GLN A 128 13.93 -6.82 -14.82
C GLN A 128 13.88 -5.37 -15.34
N TYR A 129 13.06 -4.51 -14.70
CA TYR A 129 13.03 -3.08 -14.98
C TYR A 129 14.14 -2.28 -14.25
N GLY A 130 14.94 -2.94 -13.41
CA GLY A 130 16.01 -2.28 -12.66
C GLY A 130 15.54 -1.46 -11.45
N TRP A 131 14.29 -1.60 -11.01
CA TRP A 131 13.76 -0.83 -9.87
C TRP A 131 14.23 -1.41 -8.52
N LEU A 132 14.58 -2.69 -8.48
CA LEU A 132 15.19 -3.39 -7.35
C LEU A 132 16.07 -4.53 -7.86
N GLU A 133 16.89 -5.10 -7.01
CA GLU A 133 17.57 -6.37 -7.27
C GLU A 133 16.86 -7.46 -6.46
N TYR A 134 16.46 -8.54 -7.13
CA TYR A 134 15.81 -9.69 -6.51
C TYR A 134 16.66 -10.94 -6.71
N ARG A 135 17.00 -11.60 -5.62
CA ARG A 135 17.71 -12.90 -5.61
C ARG A 135 16.98 -13.85 -4.68
N GLN A 136 16.81 -15.09 -5.11
CA GLN A 136 16.23 -16.14 -4.30
C GLN A 136 17.04 -17.42 -4.47
N SER A 137 17.43 -18.03 -3.35
CA SER A 137 18.09 -19.32 -3.31
C SER A 137 17.46 -20.16 -2.20
N GLY A 138 16.71 -21.18 -2.59
CA GLY A 138 15.91 -21.97 -1.66
C GLY A 138 14.90 -21.09 -0.91
N SER A 139 14.97 -21.11 0.42
CA SER A 139 14.12 -20.29 1.30
C SER A 139 14.67 -18.89 1.58
N ILE A 140 15.86 -18.57 1.06
CA ILE A 140 16.49 -17.27 1.31
C ILE A 140 16.13 -16.32 0.17
N THR A 141 15.51 -15.20 0.54
CA THR A 141 15.21 -14.10 -0.37
C THR A 141 16.07 -12.90 -0.01
N ASP A 142 16.73 -12.32 -1.00
CA ASP A 142 17.52 -11.09 -0.87
C ASP A 142 16.99 -10.04 -1.84
N ILE A 143 16.72 -8.82 -1.31
CA ILE A 143 16.23 -7.68 -2.07
C ILE A 143 17.05 -6.46 -1.72
N SER A 144 17.55 -5.78 -2.74
CA SER A 144 18.29 -4.53 -2.58
C SER A 144 17.79 -3.44 -3.53
N PHE A 145 18.00 -2.18 -3.15
CA PHE A 145 17.49 -1.00 -3.84
C PHE A 145 18.63 -0.04 -4.20
N ARG A 146 19.74 -0.57 -4.72
CA ARG A 146 20.96 0.19 -4.98
C ARG A 146 20.74 1.44 -5.82
N TYR A 147 19.85 1.38 -6.83
CA TYR A 147 19.56 2.51 -7.71
C TYR A 147 18.74 3.61 -7.03
N LEU A 148 17.84 3.25 -6.11
CA LEU A 148 17.00 4.21 -5.38
C LEU A 148 17.73 4.87 -4.22
N LEU A 149 18.78 4.23 -3.69
CA LEU A 149 19.55 4.70 -2.54
C LEU A 149 20.83 5.45 -2.94
N ARG A 150 21.08 5.68 -4.22
CA ARG A 150 22.26 6.46 -4.67
C ARG A 150 22.15 7.89 -4.17
N GLU A 151 23.17 8.35 -3.51
CA GLU A 151 23.34 9.77 -3.24
C GLU A 151 23.52 10.53 -4.57
N LYS A 152 22.95 11.73 -4.66
CA LYS A 152 23.19 12.65 -5.78
C LYS A 152 24.68 12.99 -5.81
N GLY A 153 25.44 12.32 -6.64
CA GLY A 153 26.89 12.56 -6.77
C GLY A 153 27.69 11.37 -7.28
N GLU A 154 27.17 10.14 -7.18
CA GLU A 154 27.81 8.99 -7.83
C GLU A 154 27.41 8.92 -9.30
N SER A 155 28.23 9.54 -10.14
CA SER A 155 28.16 9.42 -11.60
C SER A 155 28.33 7.97 -12.01
N LEU A 156 27.51 7.52 -12.95
CA LEU A 156 27.76 6.29 -13.70
C LEU A 156 29.08 6.42 -14.45
N VAL A 157 30.13 5.82 -13.92
CA VAL A 157 31.34 5.51 -14.67
C VAL A 157 31.28 4.04 -15.05
#